data_a6d1826e52488a93319c77cf95152ce5
#
_entry.id   a6d1826e52488a93319c77cf95152ce5
#
_cell.length_a   1.000
_cell.length_b   1.000
_cell.length_c   1.000
_cell.angle_alpha   90.00
_cell.angle_beta   90.00
_cell.angle_gamma   90.00
#
_symmetry.space_group_name_H-M   'P 1'
#
loop_
_entity.id
_entity.type
_entity.pdbx_description
1 polymer ?
#
loop_
_entity_poly.entity_id
_entity_poly.type
_entity_poly.pdbx_seq_one_letter_code
_entity_poly.pdbx_strand_id
1 'polypeptide(L)'
;MVDERVKNRVEPAAMSPLQVRDILADPQGQNQQEDPLFLAVHTSPQTVYPDFLEFPLPLVSDRMKSLLEKYMPGLEWRAVILTDFKQAKQDVYWLLRPPMEDCLSAQTEWYPNQTLKRLVLRQGALESPVFRIKGSIEPHIYIHLAVAESLLRRFFTGIRLQRVEMEA
;
A
#
# COMPACT_ATOMS: atom_id res chain seq x y z
N MET A 1 3.13 7.83 -10.24
CA MET A 1 3.20 9.29 -10.25
C MET A 1 2.73 9.77 -8.89
N VAL A 2 3.63 10.37 -8.14
CA VAL A 2 3.41 10.82 -6.75
C VAL A 2 2.46 12.03 -6.77
N ASP A 3 1.55 12.09 -5.81
CA ASP A 3 0.72 13.28 -5.63
C ASP A 3 1.62 14.45 -5.19
N GLU A 4 1.97 15.32 -6.11
CA GLU A 4 2.79 16.51 -5.88
C GLU A 4 2.15 17.52 -4.90
N ARG A 5 0.88 17.29 -4.51
CA ARG A 5 0.16 18.19 -3.61
C ARG A 5 0.62 18.10 -2.16
N VAL A 6 1.32 17.03 -1.79
CA VAL A 6 1.89 16.90 -0.44
C VAL A 6 3.39 17.22 -0.51
N LYS A 7 3.71 18.51 -0.53
CA LYS A 7 5.08 18.98 -0.32
C LYS A 7 5.55 18.62 1.08
N ASN A 8 6.84 18.28 1.24
CA ASN A 8 7.47 17.95 2.53
C ASN A 8 6.87 16.72 3.26
N ARG A 9 6.34 15.75 2.52
CA ARG A 9 5.92 14.49 3.13
C ARG A 9 7.10 13.77 3.78
N VAL A 10 6.83 13.00 4.81
CA VAL A 10 7.82 12.11 5.41
C VAL A 10 8.32 11.08 4.38
N GLU A 11 9.63 10.90 4.31
CA GLU A 11 10.28 9.94 3.40
C GLU A 11 11.09 8.94 4.23
N PRO A 12 10.59 7.72 4.40
CA PRO A 12 11.36 6.66 5.03
C PRO A 12 12.58 6.27 4.19
N ALA A 13 13.61 5.75 4.86
CA ALA A 13 14.80 5.27 4.20
C ALA A 13 14.48 4.23 3.11
N ALA A 14 15.19 4.32 1.98
CA ALA A 14 15.00 3.39 0.87
C ALA A 14 15.34 1.95 1.28
N MET A 15 14.63 1.02 0.68
CA MET A 15 14.84 -0.42 0.84
C MET A 15 15.13 -1.07 -0.50
N SER A 16 15.89 -2.18 -0.48
CA SER A 16 16.11 -2.94 -1.70
C SER A 16 14.82 -3.67 -2.13
N PRO A 17 14.65 -3.94 -3.44
CA PRO A 17 13.48 -4.70 -3.92
C PRO A 17 13.30 -6.06 -3.26
N LEU A 18 14.39 -6.73 -2.91
CA LEU A 18 14.35 -8.01 -2.19
C LEU A 18 13.79 -7.85 -0.77
N GLN A 19 14.26 -6.85 -0.02
CA GLN A 19 13.74 -6.57 1.32
C GLN A 19 12.24 -6.22 1.27
N VAL A 20 11.82 -5.40 0.31
CA VAL A 20 10.41 -5.06 0.13
C VAL A 20 9.59 -6.32 -0.16
N ARG A 21 10.06 -7.17 -1.08
CA ARG A 21 9.39 -8.41 -1.43
C ARG A 21 9.25 -9.33 -0.22
N ASP A 22 10.32 -9.51 0.55
CA ASP A 22 10.33 -10.43 1.70
C ASP A 22 9.40 -9.93 2.82
N ILE A 23 9.33 -8.62 3.04
CA ILE A 23 8.40 -8.01 4.01
C ILE A 23 6.94 -8.14 3.53
N LEU A 24 6.69 -8.01 2.24
CA LEU A 24 5.36 -8.12 1.65
C LEU A 24 4.94 -9.57 1.39
N ALA A 25 5.87 -10.52 1.43
CA ALA A 25 5.53 -11.93 1.38
C ALA A 25 4.62 -12.26 2.55
N ASP A 26 3.55 -13.01 2.27
CA ASP A 26 2.67 -13.53 3.30
C ASP A 26 3.40 -14.65 4.04
N PRO A 27 3.72 -14.53 5.33
CA PRO A 27 4.21 -15.66 6.10
C PRO A 27 3.06 -16.63 6.27
N GLN A 28 2.97 -17.63 5.40
CA GLN A 28 1.93 -18.65 5.40
C GLN A 28 1.69 -19.19 6.82
N GLY A 29 0.57 -18.77 7.41
CA GLY A 29 -0.09 -19.50 8.49
C GLY A 29 0.63 -19.61 9.83
N GLN A 30 1.65 -18.84 10.10
CA GLN A 30 2.23 -18.77 11.43
C GLN A 30 1.69 -17.54 12.17
N ASN A 31 0.78 -17.77 13.09
CA ASN A 31 0.28 -16.82 14.10
C ASN A 31 1.42 -16.31 15.01
N GLN A 32 2.47 -15.76 14.46
CA GLN A 32 3.48 -15.06 15.21
C GLN A 32 3.20 -13.58 15.06
N GLN A 33 2.92 -12.95 16.16
CA GLN A 33 2.88 -11.50 16.30
C GLN A 33 4.24 -10.98 15.81
N GLU A 34 4.27 -10.47 14.59
CA GLU A 34 5.50 -9.96 13.98
C GLU A 34 5.99 -8.75 14.77
N ASP A 35 7.27 -8.72 15.05
CA ASP A 35 7.91 -7.58 15.68
C ASP A 35 7.74 -6.32 14.81
N PRO A 36 7.60 -5.14 15.41
CA PRO A 36 7.54 -3.89 14.67
C PRO A 36 8.75 -3.72 13.75
N LEU A 37 8.51 -3.14 12.57
CA LEU A 37 9.58 -2.67 11.70
C LEU A 37 10.00 -1.26 12.11
N PHE A 38 11.30 -0.97 12.04
CA PHE A 38 11.82 0.37 12.26
C PHE A 38 12.40 0.92 10.97
N LEU A 39 11.92 2.08 10.53
CA LEU A 39 12.43 2.80 9.38
C LEU A 39 12.95 4.18 9.80
N ALA A 40 14.19 4.47 9.42
CA ALA A 40 14.76 5.78 9.67
C ALA A 40 14.10 6.84 8.78
N VAL A 41 13.86 8.02 9.34
CA VAL A 41 13.37 9.20 8.63
C VAL A 41 14.18 10.42 9.06
N HIS A 42 14.15 11.46 8.20
CA HIS A 42 14.63 12.79 8.56
C HIS A 42 13.45 13.75 8.54
N THR A 43 13.18 14.41 9.64
CA THR A 43 12.03 15.29 9.78
C THR A 43 12.44 16.74 10.03
N SER A 44 11.53 17.65 9.68
CA SER A 44 11.62 19.07 9.99
C SER A 44 10.27 19.52 10.56
N PRO A 45 10.16 20.76 11.11
CA PRO A 45 8.87 21.27 11.55
C PRO A 45 7.80 21.32 10.47
N GLN A 46 8.19 21.32 9.19
CA GLN A 46 7.29 21.33 8.03
C GLN A 46 6.97 19.93 7.49
N THR A 47 7.52 18.87 8.09
CA THR A 47 7.27 17.49 7.61
C THR A 47 5.80 17.13 7.77
N VAL A 48 5.21 16.65 6.68
CA VAL A 48 3.81 16.21 6.62
C VAL A 48 3.77 14.68 6.68
N TYR A 49 2.84 14.16 7.46
CA TYR A 49 2.57 12.74 7.64
C TYR A 49 1.26 12.38 6.93
N PRO A 50 1.30 11.92 5.66
CA PRO A 50 0.09 11.56 4.93
C PRO A 50 -0.53 10.27 5.48
N ASP A 51 -1.79 10.03 5.18
CA ASP A 51 -2.48 8.80 5.59
C ASP A 51 -1.97 7.55 4.84
N PHE A 52 -1.43 7.73 3.63
CA PHE A 52 -0.84 6.66 2.84
C PHE A 52 0.55 7.03 2.35
N LEU A 53 1.50 6.13 2.55
CA LEU A 53 2.84 6.15 1.98
C LEU A 53 3.02 4.94 1.07
N GLU A 54 3.33 5.16 -0.20
CA GLU A 54 3.53 4.08 -1.16
C GLU A 54 4.92 3.46 -1.07
N PHE A 55 5.93 4.26 -0.76
CA PHE A 55 7.33 3.85 -0.74
C PHE A 55 8.00 4.09 0.61
N PRO A 56 8.95 3.23 0.99
CA PRO A 56 9.41 2.00 0.34
C PRO A 56 8.44 0.83 0.50
N LEU A 57 7.48 0.96 1.39
CA LEU A 57 6.43 -0.01 1.70
C LEU A 57 5.08 0.67 1.69
N PRO A 58 4.00 -0.02 1.35
CA PRO A 58 2.65 0.53 1.47
C PRO A 58 2.28 0.64 2.96
N LEU A 59 2.35 1.86 3.48
CA LEU A 59 2.06 2.17 4.88
C LEU A 59 0.83 3.04 4.99
N VAL A 60 -0.01 2.75 5.98
CA VAL A 60 -1.21 3.52 6.27
C VAL A 60 -1.19 4.10 7.67
N SER A 61 -1.81 5.26 7.83
CA SER A 61 -2.05 5.88 9.14
C SER A 61 -3.01 5.03 9.98
N ASP A 62 -3.03 5.25 11.28
CA ASP A 62 -3.99 4.61 12.20
C ASP A 62 -5.44 4.89 11.78
N ARG A 63 -5.72 6.11 11.32
CA ARG A 63 -7.03 6.51 10.81
C ARG A 63 -7.44 5.71 9.56
N MET A 64 -6.52 5.50 8.63
CA MET A 64 -6.79 4.72 7.41
C MET A 64 -6.91 3.23 7.74
N LYS A 65 -6.06 2.70 8.62
CA LYS A 65 -6.16 1.33 9.13
C LYS A 65 -7.57 1.06 9.67
N SER A 66 -8.06 1.93 10.57
CA SER A 66 -9.39 1.80 11.18
C SER A 66 -10.54 1.81 10.17
N LEU A 67 -10.38 2.50 9.03
CA LEU A 67 -11.34 2.42 7.94
C LEU A 67 -11.25 1.09 7.19
N LEU A 68 -10.03 0.67 6.83
CA LEU A 68 -9.82 -0.55 6.04
C LEU A 68 -10.24 -1.81 6.80
N GLU A 69 -10.09 -1.85 8.11
CA GLU A 69 -10.56 -2.95 8.97
C GLU A 69 -12.09 -3.18 8.86
N LYS A 70 -12.86 -2.16 8.54
CA LYS A 70 -14.31 -2.30 8.33
C LYS A 70 -14.65 -3.03 7.03
N TYR A 71 -13.78 -2.92 6.02
CA TYR A 71 -13.92 -3.62 4.75
C TYR A 71 -13.24 -4.98 4.75
N MET A 72 -12.17 -5.12 5.53
CA MET A 72 -11.34 -6.32 5.60
C MET A 72 -10.97 -6.63 7.06
N PRO A 73 -11.93 -7.15 7.86
CA PRO A 73 -11.70 -7.39 9.30
C PRO A 73 -10.65 -8.48 9.59
N GLY A 74 -10.34 -9.33 8.60
CA GLY A 74 -9.30 -10.36 8.72
C GLY A 74 -7.90 -9.93 8.26
N LEU A 75 -7.71 -8.67 7.91
CA LEU A 75 -6.40 -8.20 7.45
C LEU A 75 -5.43 -8.10 8.63
N GLU A 76 -4.28 -8.74 8.48
CA GLU A 76 -3.22 -8.70 9.48
C GLU A 76 -2.39 -7.42 9.35
N TRP A 77 -2.06 -6.82 10.48
CA TRP A 77 -1.33 -5.57 10.55
C TRP A 77 -0.01 -5.74 11.27
N ARG A 78 1.03 -5.19 10.68
CA ARG A 78 2.34 -5.06 11.31
C ARG A 78 2.65 -3.59 11.54
N ALA A 79 3.04 -3.25 12.77
CA ALA A 79 3.44 -1.88 13.09
C ALA A 79 4.76 -1.54 12.39
N VAL A 80 4.83 -0.32 11.86
CA VAL A 80 6.05 0.25 11.27
C VAL A 80 6.32 1.58 11.95
N ILE A 81 7.45 1.67 12.64
CA ILE A 81 7.82 2.82 13.43
C ILE A 81 8.82 3.66 12.62
N LEU A 82 8.37 4.85 12.23
CA LEU A 82 9.23 5.84 11.59
C LEU A 82 10.00 6.58 12.67
N THR A 83 11.32 6.48 12.66
CA THR A 83 12.18 7.03 13.71
C THR A 83 13.10 8.09 13.15
N ASP A 84 12.97 9.31 13.66
CA ASP A 84 13.96 10.36 13.47
C ASP A 84 14.91 10.38 14.68
N PHE A 85 16.10 9.83 14.49
CA PHE A 85 17.12 9.76 15.56
C PHE A 85 17.66 11.12 15.99
N LYS A 86 17.64 12.12 15.08
CA LYS A 86 18.13 13.48 15.39
C LYS A 86 17.14 14.27 16.22
N GLN A 87 15.85 14.10 15.93
CA GLN A 87 14.76 14.80 16.64
C GLN A 87 14.20 13.99 17.81
N ALA A 88 14.68 12.77 18.03
CA ALA A 88 14.15 11.82 19.01
C ALA A 88 12.62 11.65 18.87
N LYS A 89 12.13 11.60 17.64
CA LYS A 89 10.71 11.51 17.30
C LYS A 89 10.38 10.16 16.67
N GLN A 90 9.24 9.60 17.05
CA GLN A 90 8.70 8.37 16.49
C GLN A 90 7.25 8.57 16.09
N ASP A 91 6.88 8.03 14.92
CA ASP A 91 5.51 8.00 14.41
C ASP A 91 5.17 6.58 13.96
N VAL A 92 3.96 6.12 14.28
CA VAL A 92 3.53 4.76 13.97
C VAL A 92 2.68 4.76 12.71
N TYR A 93 3.05 3.90 11.78
CA TYR A 93 2.28 3.50 10.61
C TYR A 93 2.00 1.99 10.65
N TRP A 94 1.14 1.54 9.77
CA TRP A 94 0.76 0.14 9.66
C TRP A 94 1.04 -0.36 8.25
N LEU A 95 1.73 -1.49 8.16
CA LEU A 95 2.01 -2.14 6.89
C LEU A 95 0.73 -2.70 6.30
N LEU A 96 0.41 -2.28 5.07
CA LEU A 96 -0.73 -2.76 4.31
C LEU A 96 -0.32 -3.93 3.41
N ARG A 97 -0.72 -5.14 3.80
CA ARG A 97 -0.46 -6.39 3.06
C ARG A 97 -1.76 -7.08 2.65
N PRO A 98 -2.51 -6.55 1.71
CA PRO A 98 -3.73 -7.22 1.29
C PRO A 98 -3.41 -8.49 0.49
N PRO A 99 -4.39 -9.42 0.38
CA PRO A 99 -4.21 -10.67 -0.36
C PRO A 99 -3.87 -10.42 -1.82
N MET A 100 -3.25 -11.44 -2.45
CA MET A 100 -3.00 -11.46 -3.87
C MET A 100 -4.15 -12.15 -4.59
N GLU A 101 -4.71 -11.47 -5.60
CA GLU A 101 -5.79 -11.96 -6.44
C GLU A 101 -5.26 -12.38 -7.82
N ASP A 102 -5.69 -13.53 -8.28
CA ASP A 102 -5.43 -13.98 -9.67
C ASP A 102 -6.53 -13.47 -10.59
N CYS A 103 -6.43 -12.21 -10.96
CA CYS A 103 -7.48 -11.46 -11.64
C CYS A 103 -7.06 -10.83 -12.98
N LEU A 104 -5.87 -11.13 -13.47
CA LEU A 104 -5.41 -10.62 -14.77
C LEU A 104 -6.23 -11.21 -15.93
N SER A 105 -6.74 -10.34 -16.80
CA SER A 105 -7.33 -10.75 -18.07
C SER A 105 -6.25 -11.11 -19.08
N ALA A 106 -6.58 -12.00 -20.01
CA ALA A 106 -5.76 -12.29 -21.19
C ALA A 106 -5.55 -11.05 -22.10
N GLN A 107 -6.36 -10.01 -21.94
CA GLN A 107 -6.25 -8.74 -22.65
C GLN A 107 -5.22 -7.78 -22.04
N THR A 108 -4.60 -8.15 -20.89
CA THR A 108 -3.53 -7.37 -20.27
C THR A 108 -2.29 -7.35 -21.16
N GLU A 109 -1.75 -6.16 -21.41
CA GLU A 109 -0.57 -5.96 -22.22
C GLU A 109 0.65 -5.63 -21.35
N TRP A 110 1.80 -6.17 -21.75
CA TRP A 110 3.06 -6.01 -21.04
C TRP A 110 4.12 -5.36 -21.94
N TYR A 111 5.00 -4.60 -21.32
CA TYR A 111 6.24 -4.21 -21.96
C TYR A 111 7.27 -5.35 -21.92
N PRO A 112 8.32 -5.33 -22.77
CA PRO A 112 9.37 -6.36 -22.76
C PRO A 112 10.09 -6.53 -21.42
N ASN A 113 10.12 -5.49 -20.59
CA ASN A 113 10.68 -5.50 -19.22
C ASN A 113 9.71 -6.03 -18.16
N GLN A 114 8.58 -6.63 -18.57
CA GLN A 114 7.54 -7.18 -17.70
C GLN A 114 6.78 -6.13 -16.84
N THR A 115 6.90 -4.86 -17.14
CA THR A 115 6.02 -3.85 -16.56
C THR A 115 4.70 -3.79 -17.30
N LEU A 116 3.64 -3.34 -16.63
CA LEU A 116 2.30 -3.24 -17.19
C LEU A 116 2.22 -2.10 -18.22
N LYS A 117 1.82 -2.43 -19.44
CA LYS A 117 1.50 -1.47 -20.50
C LYS A 117 0.01 -1.09 -20.45
N ARG A 118 -0.85 -2.09 -20.37
CA ARG A 118 -2.30 -1.94 -20.26
C ARG A 118 -2.82 -2.99 -19.28
N LEU A 119 -3.39 -2.57 -18.19
CA LEU A 119 -3.97 -3.46 -17.19
C LEU A 119 -5.46 -3.65 -17.46
N VAL A 120 -5.86 -4.90 -17.64
CA VAL A 120 -7.26 -5.29 -17.73
C VAL A 120 -7.52 -6.42 -16.74
N LEU A 121 -8.53 -6.27 -15.88
CA LEU A 121 -8.91 -7.26 -14.89
C LEU A 121 -10.13 -8.05 -15.32
N ARG A 122 -10.18 -9.32 -14.93
CA ARG A 122 -11.34 -10.18 -15.16
C ARG A 122 -12.48 -9.80 -14.21
N GLN A 123 -13.65 -9.58 -14.77
CA GLN A 123 -14.87 -9.40 -13.99
C GLN A 123 -15.22 -10.69 -13.25
N GLY A 124 -15.59 -10.59 -11.97
CA GLY A 124 -15.97 -11.73 -11.15
C GLY A 124 -14.80 -12.52 -10.53
N ALA A 125 -13.54 -12.16 -10.84
CA ALA A 125 -12.37 -12.78 -10.22
C ALA A 125 -11.87 -12.01 -8.98
N LEU A 126 -12.56 -10.95 -8.58
CA LEU A 126 -12.18 -10.10 -7.45
C LEU A 126 -13.00 -10.49 -6.22
N GLU A 127 -12.33 -11.01 -5.21
CA GLU A 127 -12.97 -11.45 -3.96
C GLU A 127 -12.78 -10.43 -2.82
N SER A 128 -11.64 -9.74 -2.82
CA SER A 128 -11.24 -8.84 -1.74
C SER A 128 -11.46 -7.37 -2.08
N PRO A 129 -12.02 -6.55 -1.19
CA PRO A 129 -12.20 -5.10 -1.42
C PRO A 129 -10.89 -4.33 -1.56
N VAL A 130 -9.79 -4.84 -1.02
CA VAL A 130 -8.42 -4.33 -1.15
C VAL A 130 -7.51 -5.52 -1.48
N PHE A 131 -6.74 -5.43 -2.54
CA PHE A 131 -5.93 -6.55 -3.02
C PHE A 131 -4.67 -6.10 -3.76
N ARG A 132 -3.77 -7.06 -3.99
CA ARG A 132 -2.63 -6.96 -4.91
C ARG A 132 -2.84 -7.94 -6.05
N ILE A 133 -2.23 -7.69 -7.19
CA ILE A 133 -2.37 -8.56 -8.36
C ILE A 133 -1.25 -9.60 -8.34
N LYS A 134 -1.65 -10.88 -8.41
CA LYS A 134 -0.71 -11.99 -8.59
C LYS A 134 -0.11 -11.96 -9.99
N GLY A 135 1.21 -12.12 -10.06
CA GLY A 135 1.93 -12.09 -11.33
C GLY A 135 2.36 -10.70 -11.80
N SER A 136 1.99 -9.63 -11.10
CA SER A 136 2.55 -8.30 -11.33
C SER A 136 3.79 -8.07 -10.47
N ILE A 137 4.84 -7.49 -11.05
CA ILE A 137 6.03 -7.04 -10.31
C ILE A 137 5.83 -5.65 -9.68
N GLU A 138 4.77 -4.95 -10.08
CA GLU A 138 4.47 -3.62 -9.58
C GLU A 138 3.77 -3.71 -8.21
N PRO A 139 4.25 -2.96 -7.19
CA PRO A 139 3.76 -3.07 -5.82
C PRO A 139 2.48 -2.26 -5.57
N HIS A 140 1.62 -2.13 -6.58
CA HIS A 140 0.40 -1.34 -6.45
C HIS A 140 -0.66 -2.02 -5.59
N ILE A 141 -1.39 -1.20 -4.84
CA ILE A 141 -2.58 -1.61 -4.09
C ILE A 141 -3.81 -1.27 -4.93
N TYR A 142 -4.69 -2.23 -5.08
CA TYR A 142 -5.96 -2.11 -5.82
C TYR A 142 -7.11 -2.12 -4.83
N ILE A 143 -8.14 -1.33 -5.11
CA ILE A 143 -9.30 -1.20 -4.23
C ILE A 143 -10.60 -1.17 -5.02
N HIS A 144 -11.66 -1.71 -4.44
CA HIS A 144 -13.01 -1.59 -4.97
C HIS A 144 -13.52 -0.14 -4.87
N LEU A 145 -14.48 0.20 -5.72
CA LEU A 145 -15.07 1.53 -5.77
C LEU A 145 -15.62 1.99 -4.41
N ALA A 146 -16.26 1.11 -3.65
CA ALA A 146 -16.81 1.45 -2.35
C ALA A 146 -15.72 1.91 -1.34
N VAL A 147 -14.55 1.28 -1.38
CA VAL A 147 -13.38 1.69 -0.57
C VAL A 147 -12.86 3.03 -1.06
N ALA A 148 -12.72 3.19 -2.39
CA ALA A 148 -12.25 4.43 -3.00
C ALA A 148 -13.14 5.61 -2.62
N GLU A 149 -14.46 5.47 -2.74
CA GLU A 149 -15.43 6.49 -2.33
C GLU A 149 -15.32 6.84 -0.84
N SER A 150 -15.14 5.83 0.01
CA SER A 150 -14.99 6.03 1.45
C SER A 150 -13.72 6.83 1.79
N LEU A 151 -12.63 6.55 1.08
CA LEU A 151 -11.37 7.29 1.24
C LEU A 151 -11.52 8.74 0.80
N LEU A 152 -12.13 8.97 -0.38
CA LEU A 152 -12.30 10.31 -0.93
C LEU A 152 -13.25 11.17 -0.08
N ARG A 153 -14.36 10.62 0.38
CA ARG A 153 -15.35 11.34 1.21
C ARG A 153 -14.79 11.78 2.56
N ARG A 154 -13.77 11.11 3.07
CA ARG A 154 -13.14 11.40 4.37
C ARG A 154 -11.83 12.16 4.25
N PHE A 155 -11.50 12.63 3.04
CA PHE A 155 -10.32 13.44 2.79
C PHE A 155 -9.01 12.81 3.28
N PHE A 156 -8.84 11.52 3.04
CA PHE A 156 -7.56 10.85 3.29
C PHE A 156 -6.48 11.42 2.38
N THR A 157 -5.28 11.58 2.92
CA THR A 157 -4.14 12.20 2.24
C THR A 157 -3.11 11.17 1.76
N GLY A 158 -2.28 11.57 0.79
CA GLY A 158 -1.22 10.72 0.24
C GLY A 158 -1.71 9.67 -0.75
N ILE A 159 -3.00 9.65 -1.09
CA ILE A 159 -3.58 8.73 -2.06
C ILE A 159 -3.75 9.39 -3.43
N ARG A 160 -3.49 8.61 -4.46
CA ARG A 160 -3.87 8.92 -5.83
C ARG A 160 -4.58 7.71 -6.42
N LEU A 161 -5.82 7.90 -6.84
CA LEU A 161 -6.64 6.85 -7.41
C LEU A 161 -6.64 6.94 -8.94
N GLN A 162 -6.51 5.80 -9.59
CA GLN A 162 -6.64 5.65 -11.02
C GLN A 162 -7.59 4.51 -11.32
N ARG A 163 -8.51 4.74 -12.25
CA ARG A 163 -9.43 3.68 -12.68
C ARG A 163 -8.69 2.61 -13.46
N VAL A 164 -9.00 1.36 -13.16
CA VAL A 164 -8.52 0.18 -13.88
C VAL A 164 -9.60 -0.32 -14.83
N GLU A 165 -9.20 -0.77 -16.00
CA GLU A 165 -10.09 -1.35 -17.00
C GLU A 165 -10.53 -2.76 -16.58
N MET A 166 -11.81 -3.04 -16.74
CA MET A 166 -12.38 -4.36 -16.49
C MET A 166 -12.74 -5.02 -17.81
N GLU A 167 -12.50 -6.32 -17.90
CA GLU A 167 -12.99 -7.13 -19.01
C GLU A 167 -14.52 -7.11 -19.04
N ALA A 168 -15.07 -6.92 -20.20
CA ALA A 168 -16.52 -6.88 -20.39
C ALA A 168 -17.15 -8.29 -20.27
#